data_0457606a8136950e3736eb16fcc0ae7d
#
_entry.id   0457606a8136950e3736eb16fcc0ae7d
#
_cell.length_a   1.000
_cell.length_b   1.000
_cell.length_c   1.000
_cell.angle_alpha   90.00
_cell.angle_beta   90.00
_cell.angle_gamma   90.00
#
_symmetry.space_group_name_H-M   'P 1'
#
loop_
_entity.id
_entity.type
_entity.pdbx_description
1 polymer ?
#
loop_
_entity_poly.entity_id
_entity_poly.type
_entity_poly.pdbx_seq_one_letter_code
_entity_poly.pdbx_strand_id
1 'polypeptide(L)'
;MPEPVETYLKAIVAHDWAQLAETLTDDVVRTGPFFDVYTGRDEYVSFISELMPTLPNYSMDVQRITYVDDGRRAYAELTETLDVGGQPHTTPEVLVIDIAGDRIARIDIYIKRNN
;
A
#
# COMPACT_ATOMS: atom_id res chain seq x y z
N MET A 1 -18.28 -5.48 -8.91
CA MET A 1 -17.94 -4.55 -7.83
C MET A 1 -16.45 -4.26 -7.88
N PRO A 2 -16.06 -3.01 -7.87
CA PRO A 2 -14.63 -2.71 -7.81
C PRO A 2 -14.07 -3.16 -6.48
N GLU A 3 -12.90 -3.74 -6.54
CA GLU A 3 -12.19 -4.17 -5.35
C GLU A 3 -11.07 -3.15 -5.11
N PRO A 4 -11.27 -2.22 -4.16
CA PRO A 4 -10.36 -1.08 -4.02
C PRO A 4 -8.93 -1.46 -3.67
N VAL A 5 -8.74 -2.54 -2.92
CA VAL A 5 -7.40 -2.95 -2.49
C VAL A 5 -6.59 -3.46 -3.67
N GLU A 6 -7.18 -4.29 -4.52
CA GLU A 6 -6.50 -4.79 -5.73
C GLU A 6 -6.10 -3.63 -6.64
N THR A 7 -7.03 -2.71 -6.87
CA THR A 7 -6.76 -1.54 -7.71
C THR A 7 -5.66 -0.67 -7.11
N TYR A 8 -5.69 -0.46 -5.80
CA TYR A 8 -4.68 0.30 -5.07
C TYR A 8 -3.28 -0.28 -5.26
N LEU A 9 -3.13 -1.60 -5.05
CA LEU A 9 -1.82 -2.26 -5.16
C LEU A 9 -1.30 -2.25 -6.60
N LYS A 10 -2.18 -2.49 -7.57
CA LYS A 10 -1.81 -2.43 -8.99
C LYS A 10 -1.35 -1.04 -9.41
N ALA A 11 -2.02 0.00 -8.90
CA ALA A 11 -1.67 1.38 -9.21
C ALA A 11 -0.27 1.72 -8.70
N ILE A 12 0.11 1.23 -7.51
CA ILE A 12 1.45 1.43 -6.96
C ILE A 12 2.51 0.82 -7.90
N VAL A 13 2.32 -0.43 -8.28
CA VAL A 13 3.28 -1.15 -9.14
C VAL A 13 3.39 -0.48 -10.51
N ALA A 14 2.27 0.00 -11.05
CA ALA A 14 2.22 0.64 -12.36
C ALA A 14 2.65 2.11 -12.32
N HIS A 15 2.87 2.69 -11.15
CA HIS A 15 3.10 4.13 -10.96
C HIS A 15 1.96 4.97 -11.53
N ASP A 16 0.74 4.46 -11.44
CA ASP A 16 -0.46 5.16 -11.90
C ASP A 16 -1.04 5.96 -10.73
N TRP A 17 -0.49 7.15 -10.52
CA TRP A 17 -0.82 7.96 -9.34
C TRP A 17 -2.23 8.53 -9.39
N ALA A 18 -2.76 8.79 -10.58
CA ALA A 18 -4.15 9.23 -10.73
C ALA A 18 -5.12 8.12 -10.29
N GLN A 19 -4.86 6.88 -10.71
CA GLN A 19 -5.66 5.73 -10.30
C GLN A 19 -5.53 5.49 -8.80
N LEU A 20 -4.31 5.62 -8.26
CA LEU A 20 -4.08 5.46 -6.84
C LEU A 20 -4.94 6.45 -6.04
N ALA A 21 -4.94 7.71 -6.44
CA ALA A 21 -5.73 8.75 -5.76
C ALA A 21 -7.22 8.41 -5.76
N GLU A 22 -7.73 7.84 -6.84
CA GLU A 22 -9.14 7.46 -6.94
C GLU A 22 -9.54 6.35 -5.97
N THR A 23 -8.59 5.54 -5.49
CA THR A 23 -8.88 4.48 -4.53
C THR A 23 -8.94 4.98 -3.09
N LEU A 24 -8.60 6.24 -2.84
CA LEU A 24 -8.42 6.77 -1.49
C LEU A 24 -9.50 7.80 -1.15
N THR A 25 -9.89 7.83 0.13
CA THR A 25 -10.73 8.95 0.62
C THR A 25 -9.87 10.21 0.75
N ASP A 26 -10.53 11.38 0.79
CA ASP A 26 -9.82 12.65 0.94
C ASP A 26 -8.99 12.72 2.22
N ASP A 27 -9.48 12.08 3.28
CA ASP A 27 -8.89 12.13 4.62
C ASP A 27 -8.15 10.84 4.98
N VAL A 28 -7.72 10.06 3.99
CA VAL A 28 -7.00 8.79 4.23
C VAL A 28 -5.80 9.00 5.15
N VAL A 29 -5.57 8.04 6.04
CA VAL A 29 -4.38 8.03 6.90
C VAL A 29 -3.58 6.78 6.61
N ARG A 30 -2.33 6.96 6.25
CA ARG A 30 -1.42 5.84 5.99
C ARG A 30 -0.29 5.86 7.01
N THR A 31 -0.19 4.79 7.79
CA THR A 31 0.88 4.61 8.77
C THR A 31 1.80 3.50 8.28
N GLY A 32 3.05 3.85 8.02
CA GLY A 32 4.06 2.91 7.57
C GLY A 32 4.65 2.09 8.71
N PRO A 33 5.54 1.15 8.39
CA PRO A 33 6.05 0.19 9.38
C PRO A 33 6.95 0.82 10.44
N PHE A 34 7.38 2.07 10.26
CA PHE A 34 8.22 2.78 11.23
C PHE A 34 7.48 3.96 11.85
N PHE A 35 6.15 3.89 11.90
CA PHE A 35 5.27 4.94 12.41
C PHE A 35 5.35 6.25 11.62
N ASP A 36 5.74 6.17 10.36
CA ASP A 36 5.72 7.31 9.45
C ASP A 36 4.28 7.51 8.97
N VAL A 37 3.67 8.62 9.38
CA VAL A 37 2.25 8.88 9.15
C VAL A 37 2.07 9.94 8.08
N TYR A 38 1.22 9.66 7.11
CA TYR A 38 0.80 10.61 6.08
C TYR A 38 -0.71 10.76 6.17
N THR A 39 -1.18 11.97 6.38
CA THR A 39 -2.59 12.29 6.57
C THR A 39 -3.11 13.08 5.38
N GLY A 40 -4.18 12.57 4.77
CA GLY A 40 -4.78 13.18 3.59
C GLY A 40 -4.24 12.59 2.30
N ARG A 41 -5.16 12.50 1.33
CA ARG A 41 -4.85 11.89 0.03
C ARG A 41 -3.69 12.58 -0.68
N ASP A 42 -3.70 13.91 -0.72
CA ASP A 42 -2.68 14.66 -1.46
C ASP A 42 -1.29 14.47 -0.84
N GLU A 43 -1.20 14.50 0.48
CA GLU A 43 0.06 14.28 1.18
C GLU A 43 0.61 12.87 0.92
N TYR A 44 -0.25 11.87 1.02
CA TYR A 44 0.17 10.49 0.80
C TYR A 44 0.56 10.21 -0.65
N VAL A 45 -0.24 10.66 -1.60
CA VAL A 45 0.06 10.46 -3.03
C VAL A 45 1.35 11.18 -3.41
N SER A 46 1.57 12.39 -2.90
CA SER A 46 2.83 13.11 -3.12
C SER A 46 4.03 12.32 -2.61
N PHE A 47 3.93 11.80 -1.39
CA PHE A 47 5.00 11.00 -0.79
C PHE A 47 5.32 9.77 -1.64
N ILE A 48 4.30 8.96 -1.96
CA ILE A 48 4.55 7.67 -2.61
C ILE A 48 4.97 7.85 -4.08
N SER A 49 4.47 8.88 -4.75
CA SER A 49 4.84 9.16 -6.14
C SER A 49 6.30 9.61 -6.25
N GLU A 50 6.84 10.22 -5.21
CA GLU A 50 8.25 10.61 -5.18
C GLU A 50 9.15 9.46 -4.74
N LEU A 51 8.66 8.60 -3.84
CA LEU A 51 9.46 7.49 -3.31
C LEU A 51 9.64 6.35 -4.32
N MET A 52 8.54 5.89 -4.91
CA MET A 52 8.56 4.65 -5.70
C MET A 52 9.56 4.66 -6.85
N PRO A 53 9.70 5.76 -7.63
CA PRO A 53 10.70 5.77 -8.71
C PRO A 53 12.15 5.67 -8.24
N THR A 54 12.42 5.89 -6.95
CA THR A 54 13.78 5.80 -6.40
C THR A 54 14.16 4.38 -5.97
N LEU A 55 13.21 3.44 -5.97
CA LEU A 55 13.44 2.09 -5.46
C LEU A 55 13.97 1.18 -6.58
N PRO A 56 15.24 0.72 -6.48
CA PRO A 56 15.85 -0.07 -7.57
C PRO A 56 15.21 -1.46 -7.66
N ASN A 57 14.81 -1.85 -8.85
CA ASN A 57 14.27 -3.18 -9.15
C ASN A 57 13.13 -3.59 -8.23
N TYR A 58 12.26 -2.62 -7.92
CA TYR A 58 11.10 -2.85 -7.06
C TYR A 58 10.11 -3.83 -7.70
N SER A 59 9.63 -4.78 -6.92
CA SER A 59 8.52 -5.66 -7.31
C SER A 59 7.66 -5.98 -6.10
N MET A 60 6.41 -6.33 -6.36
CA MET A 60 5.45 -6.71 -5.33
C MET A 60 4.80 -8.03 -5.73
N ASP A 61 4.75 -8.97 -4.79
CA ASP A 61 4.05 -10.24 -4.95
C ASP A 61 2.92 -10.31 -3.93
N VAL A 62 1.68 -10.24 -4.40
CA VAL A 62 0.50 -10.28 -3.54
C VAL A 62 0.09 -11.73 -3.39
N GLN A 63 0.18 -12.27 -2.16
CA GLN A 63 -0.19 -13.65 -1.88
C GLN A 63 -1.69 -13.81 -1.66
N ARG A 64 -2.29 -12.87 -0.92
CA ARG A 64 -3.72 -12.99 -0.58
C ARG A 64 -4.29 -11.66 -0.13
N ILE A 65 -5.53 -11.39 -0.54
CA ILE A 65 -6.31 -10.26 -0.04
C ILE A 65 -7.59 -10.83 0.55
N THR A 66 -7.86 -10.51 1.82
CA THR A 66 -9.02 -11.01 2.54
C THR A 66 -9.89 -9.84 2.97
N TYR A 67 -11.14 -9.80 2.53
CA TYR A 67 -12.12 -8.81 2.95
C TYR A 67 -12.95 -9.36 4.10
N VAL A 68 -13.18 -8.53 5.13
CA VAL A 68 -13.99 -8.86 6.29
C VAL A 68 -14.96 -7.71 6.59
N ASP A 69 -15.86 -7.91 7.53
CA ASP A 69 -16.83 -6.90 7.96
C ASP A 69 -17.63 -6.31 6.78
N ASP A 70 -18.17 -7.20 5.94
CA ASP A 70 -18.94 -6.81 4.76
C ASP A 70 -18.16 -5.87 3.83
N GLY A 71 -16.85 -6.09 3.71
CA GLY A 71 -16.01 -5.29 2.84
C GLY A 71 -15.53 -3.97 3.42
N ARG A 72 -15.76 -3.75 4.73
CA ARG A 72 -15.29 -2.50 5.37
C ARG A 72 -13.87 -2.59 5.86
N ARG A 73 -13.28 -3.77 5.87
CA ARG A 73 -11.86 -3.99 6.23
C ARG A 73 -11.27 -5.05 5.35
N ALA A 74 -9.98 -4.91 5.06
CA ALA A 74 -9.26 -5.92 4.29
C ALA A 74 -7.85 -6.11 4.86
N TYR A 75 -7.33 -7.31 4.65
CA TYR A 75 -5.94 -7.65 4.96
C TYR A 75 -5.26 -8.06 3.66
N ALA A 76 -4.17 -7.37 3.31
CA ALA A 76 -3.38 -7.70 2.14
C ALA A 76 -2.05 -8.29 2.59
N GLU A 77 -1.84 -9.57 2.27
CA GLU A 77 -0.60 -10.30 2.58
C GLU A 77 0.25 -10.29 1.33
N LEU A 78 1.43 -9.70 1.41
CA LEU A 78 2.29 -9.54 0.24
C LEU A 78 3.76 -9.51 0.63
N THR A 79 4.62 -9.63 -0.37
CA THR A 79 6.03 -9.37 -0.20
C THR A 79 6.45 -8.27 -1.17
N GLU A 80 7.37 -7.43 -0.72
CA GLU A 80 8.00 -6.43 -1.58
C GLU A 80 9.48 -6.74 -1.70
N THR A 81 10.01 -6.63 -2.92
CA THR A 81 11.42 -6.87 -3.19
C THR A 81 12.00 -5.64 -3.85
N LEU A 82 13.16 -5.21 -3.39
CA LEU A 82 13.94 -4.16 -4.03
C LEU A 82 15.41 -4.38 -3.72
N ASP A 83 16.27 -3.75 -4.52
CA ASP A 83 17.71 -3.88 -4.29
C ASP A 83 18.15 -2.92 -3.18
N VAL A 84 18.92 -3.45 -2.24
CA VAL A 84 19.56 -2.67 -1.19
C VAL A 84 21.06 -3.01 -1.24
N GLY A 85 21.91 -2.01 -1.50
CA GLY A 85 23.34 -2.23 -1.62
C GLY A 85 23.70 -3.20 -2.76
N GLY A 86 22.92 -3.21 -3.83
CA GLY A 86 23.15 -4.09 -4.98
C GLY A 86 22.65 -5.51 -4.80
N GLN A 87 21.95 -5.80 -3.72
CA GLN A 87 21.41 -7.14 -3.43
C GLN A 87 19.89 -7.07 -3.26
N PRO A 88 19.14 -8.06 -3.78
CA PRO A 88 17.70 -8.07 -3.58
C PRO A 88 17.33 -8.35 -2.13
N HIS A 89 16.42 -7.54 -1.62
CA HIS A 89 15.85 -7.68 -0.28
C HIS A 89 14.35 -7.90 -0.41
N THR A 90 13.85 -8.99 0.18
CA THR A 90 12.42 -9.30 0.18
C THR A 90 11.86 -9.16 1.58
N THR A 91 10.82 -8.36 1.71
CA THR A 91 10.17 -8.09 2.99
C THR A 91 8.74 -8.58 2.96
N PRO A 92 8.39 -9.57 3.79
CA PRO A 92 6.98 -9.94 3.98
C PRO A 92 6.25 -8.86 4.76
N GLU A 93 5.01 -8.57 4.36
CA GLU A 93 4.22 -7.56 5.06
C GLU A 93 2.73 -7.84 4.98
N VAL A 94 2.00 -7.22 5.90
CA VAL A 94 0.54 -7.21 5.92
C VAL A 94 0.09 -5.78 6.00
N LEU A 95 -0.81 -5.40 5.08
CA LEU A 95 -1.51 -4.13 5.15
C LEU A 95 -2.87 -4.37 5.78
N VAL A 96 -3.17 -3.62 6.85
CA VAL A 96 -4.51 -3.60 7.45
C VAL A 96 -5.21 -2.37 6.93
N ILE A 97 -6.32 -2.57 6.22
CA ILE A 97 -6.95 -1.52 5.43
C ILE A 97 -8.40 -1.35 5.85
N ASP A 98 -8.78 -0.11 6.20
CA ASP A 98 -10.17 0.23 6.44
C ASP A 98 -10.75 0.87 5.18
N ILE A 99 -11.98 0.47 4.84
CA ILE A 99 -12.66 0.87 3.61
C ILE A 99 -13.94 1.60 3.96
N ALA A 100 -14.14 2.78 3.37
CA ALA A 100 -15.34 3.56 3.49
C ALA A 100 -16.02 3.63 2.11
N GLY A 101 -17.15 2.95 1.98
CA GLY A 101 -17.80 2.81 0.68
C GLY A 101 -16.95 1.97 -0.26
N ASP A 102 -16.48 2.58 -1.34
CA ASP A 102 -15.62 1.93 -2.32
C ASP A 102 -14.19 2.49 -2.32
N ARG A 103 -13.82 3.21 -1.25
CA ARG A 103 -12.50 3.84 -1.14
C ARG A 103 -11.81 3.47 0.16
N ILE A 104 -10.49 3.51 0.12
CA ILE A 104 -9.64 3.20 1.27
C ILE A 104 -9.53 4.43 2.15
N ALA A 105 -9.86 4.26 3.45
CA ALA A 105 -9.84 5.36 4.42
C ALA A 105 -8.65 5.29 5.38
N ARG A 106 -8.05 4.11 5.54
CA ARG A 106 -6.91 3.93 6.45
C ARG A 106 -6.06 2.76 6.00
N ILE A 107 -4.75 2.91 6.08
CA ILE A 107 -3.78 1.87 5.77
C ILE A 107 -2.75 1.82 6.89
N ASP A 108 -2.63 0.67 7.55
CA ASP A 108 -1.56 0.40 8.51
C ASP A 108 -0.69 -0.72 7.96
N ILE A 109 0.63 -0.48 7.89
CA ILE A 109 1.58 -1.41 7.30
C ILE A 109 2.41 -2.06 8.40
N TYR A 110 2.40 -3.39 8.41
CA TYR A 110 3.19 -4.22 9.34
C TYR A 110 4.16 -5.05 8.53
N ILE A 111 5.43 -5.01 8.89
CA ILE A 111 6.45 -5.79 8.19
C ILE A 111 7.05 -6.82 9.14
N LYS A 112 7.50 -7.94 8.56
CA LYS A 112 8.28 -8.93 9.29
C LYS A 112 9.74 -8.53 9.18
N ARG A 113 10.34 -8.25 10.34
CA ARG A 113 11.74 -7.85 10.38
C ARG A 113 12.62 -9.02 10.78
N ASN A 114 13.74 -9.09 10.13
CA ASN A 114 14.78 -10.08 10.43
C ASN A 114 15.88 -9.36 11.22
N ASN A 115 16.00 -9.69 12.48
CA ASN A 115 17.02 -9.09 13.35
C ASN A 115 18.27 -9.96 13.37
#